data_478b7abd740bf10bac77b7274bf5009e
#
_entry.id   478b7abd740bf10bac77b7274bf5009e
#
_cell.length_a   1.000
_cell.length_b   1.000
_cell.length_c   1.000
_cell.angle_alpha   90.00
_cell.angle_beta   90.00
_cell.angle_gamma   90.00
#
_symmetry.space_group_name_H-M   'P 1'
#
loop_
_entity.id
_entity.type
_entity.pdbx_description
1 polymer ?
#
loop_
_entity_poly.entity_id
_entity_poly.type
_entity_poly.pdbx_seq_one_letter_code
_entity_poly.pdbx_strand_id
1 'polypeptide(L)'
;CIRDRASGAKQIWGQGEITVENKPENFVGNPAEGVFMWPHVFTDVTEDMECFHEEIFGPLVTVVKANDFDHALHLANASPYGLSSAIYTNDRLEAYRYKTGIKAGMTGINNSTTGAEAHLPFGGVKGSGNGTRESGIWVIEAYSYWHAVNDELSGKLQLAQMDVDEIEMVEAEVDWKQLA
;
A
#
# COMPACT_ATOMS: atom_id res chain seq x y z
N CYS A 1 22.00 -7.45 4.64
CA CYS A 1 22.17 -8.70 5.46
C CYS A 1 23.54 -8.86 6.11
N ILE A 2 24.65 -8.41 5.51
CA ILE A 2 25.97 -8.43 6.18
C ILE A 2 25.95 -7.49 7.40
N ARG A 3 25.42 -6.30 7.24
CA ARG A 3 25.24 -5.30 8.31
C ARG A 3 24.34 -5.83 9.42
N ASP A 4 23.20 -6.40 9.07
CA ASP A 4 22.23 -6.93 10.03
C ASP A 4 22.80 -8.09 10.85
N ARG A 5 23.59 -8.97 10.23
CA ARG A 5 24.34 -10.00 10.96
C ARG A 5 25.38 -9.42 11.91
N ALA A 6 26.06 -8.35 11.51
CA ALA A 6 27.00 -7.64 12.39
C ALA A 6 26.29 -6.96 13.57
N SER A 7 25.02 -6.58 13.40
CA SER A 7 24.15 -6.01 14.43
C SER A 7 23.43 -7.05 15.29
N GLY A 8 23.62 -8.36 15.02
CA GLY A 8 23.08 -9.43 15.85
C GLY A 8 21.97 -10.28 15.24
N ALA A 9 21.46 -9.94 14.05
CA ALA A 9 20.49 -10.79 13.36
C ALA A 9 21.09 -12.16 13.01
N LYS A 10 20.32 -13.22 13.22
CA LYS A 10 20.73 -14.59 12.93
C LYS A 10 20.11 -15.08 11.63
N GLN A 11 20.96 -15.43 10.69
CA GLN A 11 20.52 -16.18 9.50
C GLN A 11 20.28 -17.63 9.87
N ILE A 12 19.04 -18.09 9.75
CA ILE A 12 18.66 -19.48 10.05
C ILE A 12 18.42 -20.30 8.78
N TRP A 13 18.25 -19.64 7.63
CA TRP A 13 18.10 -20.28 6.34
C TRP A 13 18.74 -19.43 5.24
N GLY A 14 19.19 -20.13 4.14
CA GLY A 14 19.76 -19.50 2.96
C GLY A 14 21.26 -19.79 2.81
N GLN A 15 21.70 -19.95 1.55
CA GLN A 15 23.09 -20.28 1.22
C GLN A 15 23.77 -19.22 0.34
N GLY A 16 23.15 -18.05 0.20
CA GLY A 16 23.64 -16.99 -0.67
C GLY A 16 23.19 -17.15 -2.13
N GLU A 17 24.10 -16.93 -3.05
CA GLU A 17 23.83 -17.08 -4.49
C GLU A 17 23.70 -18.56 -4.87
N ILE A 18 22.80 -18.86 -5.81
CA ILE A 18 22.69 -20.19 -6.42
C ILE A 18 23.72 -20.29 -7.53
N THR A 19 24.66 -21.17 -7.37
CA THR A 19 25.74 -21.46 -8.32
C THR A 19 25.60 -22.88 -8.92
N VAL A 20 26.45 -23.21 -9.85
CA VAL A 20 26.50 -24.57 -10.44
C VAL A 20 26.76 -25.64 -9.37
N GLU A 21 27.55 -25.30 -8.34
CA GLU A 21 27.96 -26.23 -7.28
C GLU A 21 26.87 -26.42 -6.21
N ASN A 22 26.03 -25.41 -5.95
CA ASN A 22 25.06 -25.46 -4.84
C ASN A 22 23.59 -25.43 -5.30
N LYS A 23 23.32 -25.48 -6.60
CA LYS A 23 21.97 -25.47 -7.11
C LYS A 23 21.12 -26.62 -6.59
N PRO A 24 19.85 -26.42 -6.27
CA PRO A 24 18.97 -27.51 -5.87
C PRO A 24 18.73 -28.48 -7.06
N GLU A 25 18.45 -29.73 -6.76
CA GLU A 25 18.26 -30.79 -7.77
C GLU A 25 17.16 -30.46 -8.80
N ASN A 26 16.12 -29.76 -8.36
CA ASN A 26 14.99 -29.35 -9.21
C ASN A 26 15.21 -28.01 -9.94
N PHE A 27 16.40 -27.41 -9.86
CA PHE A 27 16.71 -26.16 -10.57
C PHE A 27 16.82 -26.45 -12.07
N VAL A 28 15.99 -25.75 -12.85
CA VAL A 28 15.95 -25.87 -14.31
C VAL A 28 16.79 -24.77 -14.95
N GLY A 29 17.73 -25.14 -15.80
CA GLY A 29 18.60 -24.19 -16.50
C GLY A 29 20.02 -24.13 -15.92
N ASN A 30 20.76 -23.13 -16.37
CA ASN A 30 22.14 -22.87 -15.95
C ASN A 30 22.21 -21.66 -15.03
N PRO A 31 22.58 -21.82 -13.75
CA PRO A 31 22.68 -20.67 -12.83
C PRO A 31 23.66 -19.58 -13.28
N ALA A 32 24.67 -19.94 -14.09
CA ALA A 32 25.64 -18.96 -14.60
C ALA A 32 25.08 -17.97 -15.63
N GLU A 33 23.84 -18.20 -16.12
CA GLU A 33 23.18 -17.33 -17.11
C GLU A 33 22.31 -16.25 -16.46
N GLY A 34 22.29 -16.15 -15.13
CA GLY A 34 21.51 -15.16 -14.40
C GLY A 34 22.00 -14.97 -12.97
N VAL A 35 21.30 -14.13 -12.22
CA VAL A 35 21.53 -13.92 -10.79
C VAL A 35 20.41 -14.58 -10.01
N PHE A 36 20.69 -15.65 -9.34
CA PHE A 36 19.73 -16.41 -8.56
C PHE A 36 20.19 -16.51 -7.12
N MET A 37 19.26 -16.33 -6.18
CA MET A 37 19.57 -16.39 -4.76
C MET A 37 18.68 -17.40 -4.05
N TRP A 38 19.25 -18.09 -3.08
CA TRP A 38 18.47 -18.86 -2.14
C TRP A 38 17.55 -17.95 -1.32
N PRO A 39 16.35 -18.40 -0.96
CA PRO A 39 15.57 -17.72 0.06
C PRO A 39 16.35 -17.61 1.36
N HIS A 40 16.24 -16.48 2.04
CA HIS A 40 16.91 -16.22 3.30
C HIS A 40 15.89 -15.93 4.40
N VAL A 41 16.13 -16.47 5.59
CA VAL A 41 15.34 -16.18 6.78
C VAL A 41 16.27 -15.71 7.89
N PHE A 42 15.98 -14.54 8.42
CA PHE A 42 16.68 -13.93 9.56
C PHE A 42 15.77 -13.84 10.77
N THR A 43 16.31 -14.22 11.93
CA THR A 43 15.67 -14.05 13.25
C THR A 43 16.49 -13.12 14.12
N ASP A 44 15.98 -12.84 15.32
CA ASP A 44 16.58 -11.90 16.25
C ASP A 44 16.77 -10.50 15.64
N VAL A 45 15.90 -10.14 14.71
CA VAL A 45 15.87 -8.79 14.13
C VAL A 45 15.21 -7.84 15.10
N THR A 46 15.82 -6.68 15.27
CA THR A 46 15.32 -5.60 16.15
C THR A 46 14.95 -4.36 15.33
N GLU A 47 14.18 -3.46 15.92
CA GLU A 47 13.64 -2.27 15.26
C GLU A 47 14.72 -1.30 14.76
N ASP A 48 15.93 -1.33 15.35
CA ASP A 48 17.06 -0.49 14.96
C ASP A 48 17.88 -1.02 13.79
N MET A 49 17.58 -2.23 13.31
CA MET A 49 18.31 -2.84 12.20
C MET A 49 17.81 -2.33 10.84
N GLU A 50 18.73 -2.21 9.88
CA GLU A 50 18.43 -1.72 8.53
C GLU A 50 17.36 -2.58 7.84
N CYS A 51 17.44 -3.90 7.94
CA CYS A 51 16.47 -4.83 7.33
C CYS A 51 15.06 -4.74 7.92
N PHE A 52 14.87 -4.01 9.03
CA PHE A 52 13.55 -3.69 9.56
C PHE A 52 12.90 -2.49 8.85
N HIS A 53 13.70 -1.51 8.44
CA HIS A 53 13.21 -0.25 7.85
C HIS A 53 13.32 -0.21 6.33
N GLU A 54 14.32 -0.87 5.75
CA GLU A 54 14.59 -0.84 4.32
C GLU A 54 13.98 -2.03 3.61
N GLU A 55 13.33 -1.78 2.49
CA GLU A 55 12.81 -2.83 1.62
C GLU A 55 13.95 -3.44 0.78
N ILE A 56 14.24 -4.72 0.99
CA ILE A 56 15.40 -5.38 0.38
C ILE A 56 15.09 -6.01 -0.99
N PHE A 57 14.01 -5.82 -1.60
CA PHE A 57 13.67 -6.35 -2.94
C PHE A 57 14.39 -7.66 -3.31
N GLY A 58 14.16 -8.73 -2.53
CA GLY A 58 14.80 -10.03 -2.73
C GLY A 58 14.09 -11.13 -1.94
N PRO A 59 14.50 -12.39 -2.11
CA PRO A 59 13.90 -13.54 -1.44
C PRO A 59 14.35 -13.62 0.02
N LEU A 60 13.93 -12.67 0.83
CA LEU A 60 14.34 -12.52 2.22
C LEU A 60 13.14 -12.29 3.11
N VAL A 61 13.13 -12.95 4.26
CA VAL A 61 12.15 -12.76 5.35
C VAL A 61 12.89 -12.45 6.64
N THR A 62 12.45 -11.41 7.34
CA THR A 62 12.90 -11.07 8.69
C THR A 62 11.83 -11.42 9.71
N VAL A 63 12.26 -11.98 10.84
CA VAL A 63 11.37 -12.37 11.94
C VAL A 63 11.77 -11.55 13.17
N VAL A 64 10.80 -10.76 13.64
CA VAL A 64 10.93 -9.90 14.82
C VAL A 64 10.07 -10.47 15.93
N LYS A 65 10.63 -10.60 17.12
CA LYS A 65 9.90 -11.10 18.28
C LYS A 65 9.17 -9.95 18.97
N ALA A 66 7.86 -10.09 19.13
CA ALA A 66 7.06 -9.19 19.96
C ALA A 66 6.82 -9.79 21.35
N ASN A 67 6.66 -8.94 22.36
CA ASN A 67 6.39 -9.35 23.74
C ASN A 67 4.91 -9.67 23.97
N ASP A 68 4.05 -8.91 23.28
CA ASP A 68 2.59 -9.02 23.36
C ASP A 68 1.95 -8.44 22.10
N PHE A 69 0.62 -8.41 22.06
CA PHE A 69 -0.15 -7.90 20.93
C PHE A 69 0.13 -6.40 20.66
N ASP A 70 0.20 -5.58 21.70
CA ASP A 70 0.40 -4.14 21.55
C ASP A 70 1.79 -3.83 20.99
N HIS A 71 2.80 -4.55 21.45
CA HIS A 71 4.15 -4.48 20.91
C HIS A 71 4.20 -4.98 19.45
N ALA A 72 3.51 -6.07 19.11
CA ALA A 72 3.43 -6.56 17.74
C ALA A 72 2.79 -5.53 16.79
N LEU A 73 1.69 -4.90 17.23
CA LEU A 73 1.03 -3.85 16.46
C LEU A 73 1.90 -2.58 16.32
N HIS A 74 2.63 -2.22 17.36
CA HIS A 74 3.62 -1.14 17.31
C HIS A 74 4.68 -1.42 16.26
N LEU A 75 5.33 -2.58 16.32
CA LEU A 75 6.36 -2.99 15.37
C LEU A 75 5.84 -3.04 13.92
N ALA A 76 4.64 -3.58 13.72
CA ALA A 76 4.02 -3.61 12.40
C ALA A 76 3.75 -2.20 11.84
N ASN A 77 3.52 -1.22 12.71
CA ASN A 77 3.30 0.17 12.34
C ASN A 77 4.59 1.01 12.25
N ALA A 78 5.70 0.56 12.80
CA ALA A 78 6.97 1.30 12.80
C ALA A 78 7.62 1.38 11.42
N SER A 79 7.33 0.44 10.52
CA SER A 79 7.80 0.48 9.13
C SER A 79 7.33 1.75 8.41
N PRO A 80 8.16 2.36 7.56
CA PRO A 80 7.75 3.48 6.69
C PRO A 80 6.77 3.06 5.59
N TYR A 81 6.58 1.79 5.37
CA TYR A 81 5.67 1.20 4.39
C TYR A 81 4.34 0.78 5.00
N GLY A 82 3.33 0.61 4.15
CA GLY A 82 1.99 0.20 4.57
C GLY A 82 1.14 -0.26 3.40
N LEU A 83 1.63 -1.20 2.57
CA LEU A 83 0.84 -1.74 1.48
C LEU A 83 -0.13 -2.79 2.00
N SER A 84 0.39 -3.88 2.54
CA SER A 84 -0.41 -5.01 2.97
C SER A 84 0.07 -5.52 4.32
N SER A 85 -0.87 -6.04 5.10
CA SER A 85 -0.62 -6.63 6.42
C SER A 85 -1.52 -7.83 6.65
N ALA A 86 -1.16 -8.69 7.60
CA ALA A 86 -2.01 -9.80 8.01
C ALA A 86 -1.84 -10.11 9.50
N ILE A 87 -2.90 -10.61 10.10
CA ILE A 87 -2.88 -11.21 11.43
C ILE A 87 -3.43 -12.63 11.36
N TYR A 88 -2.80 -13.53 12.10
CA TYR A 88 -3.30 -14.88 12.35
C TYR A 88 -3.60 -15.03 13.83
N THR A 89 -4.87 -15.10 14.18
CA THR A 89 -5.32 -15.20 15.56
C THR A 89 -6.68 -15.89 15.63
N ASN A 90 -6.94 -16.60 16.73
CA ASN A 90 -8.25 -17.13 17.07
C ASN A 90 -9.06 -16.17 17.97
N ASP A 91 -8.44 -15.11 18.48
CA ASP A 91 -9.10 -14.10 19.31
C ASP A 91 -9.75 -13.02 18.44
N ARG A 92 -11.07 -12.90 18.55
CA ARG A 92 -11.85 -11.90 17.80
C ARG A 92 -11.56 -10.47 18.24
N LEU A 93 -11.21 -10.26 19.50
CA LEU A 93 -10.87 -8.94 20.00
C LEU A 93 -9.51 -8.48 19.46
N GLU A 94 -8.52 -9.37 19.43
CA GLU A 94 -7.24 -9.09 18.78
C GLU A 94 -7.41 -8.78 17.29
N ALA A 95 -8.19 -9.59 16.57
CA ALA A 95 -8.49 -9.36 15.15
C ALA A 95 -9.16 -7.99 14.94
N TYR A 96 -10.09 -7.59 15.81
CA TYR A 96 -10.72 -6.28 15.76
C TYR A 96 -9.74 -5.15 16.05
N ARG A 97 -8.94 -5.26 17.11
CA ARG A 97 -7.91 -4.27 17.48
C ARG A 97 -6.86 -4.12 16.39
N TYR A 98 -6.47 -5.23 15.76
CA TYR A 98 -5.53 -5.20 14.65
C TYR A 98 -6.08 -4.43 13.45
N LYS A 99 -7.26 -4.80 12.93
CA LYS A 99 -7.83 -4.13 11.75
C LYS A 99 -8.09 -2.63 11.93
N THR A 100 -8.31 -2.18 13.18
CA THR A 100 -8.54 -0.77 13.50
C THR A 100 -7.26 -0.02 13.83
N GLY A 101 -6.20 -0.72 14.26
CA GLY A 101 -4.94 -0.13 14.69
C GLY A 101 -3.81 -0.18 13.65
N ILE A 102 -3.87 -1.12 12.70
CA ILE A 102 -2.81 -1.25 11.68
C ILE A 102 -2.89 -0.13 10.64
N LYS A 103 -1.73 0.41 10.27
CA LYS A 103 -1.57 1.43 9.24
C LYS A 103 -1.11 0.78 7.93
N ALA A 104 -1.99 0.01 7.32
CA ALA A 104 -1.80 -0.62 6.02
C ALA A 104 -3.02 -0.38 5.13
N GLY A 105 -2.81 -0.35 3.83
CA GLY A 105 -3.90 -0.14 2.87
C GLY A 105 -4.78 -1.38 2.68
N MET A 106 -4.18 -2.56 2.87
CA MET A 106 -4.85 -3.85 2.81
C MET A 106 -4.56 -4.66 4.07
N THR A 107 -5.56 -5.38 4.59
CA THR A 107 -5.40 -6.16 5.81
C THR A 107 -6.09 -7.51 5.69
N GLY A 108 -5.31 -8.58 5.82
CA GLY A 108 -5.80 -9.95 5.94
C GLY A 108 -6.02 -10.35 7.41
N ILE A 109 -7.12 -11.03 7.69
CA ILE A 109 -7.36 -11.68 8.99
C ILE A 109 -7.44 -13.18 8.72
N ASN A 110 -6.50 -13.93 9.28
CA ASN A 110 -6.33 -15.37 9.01
C ASN A 110 -6.21 -15.66 7.49
N ASN A 111 -5.61 -14.73 6.77
CA ASN A 111 -5.36 -14.80 5.34
C ASN A 111 -3.98 -14.23 5.02
N SER A 112 -3.47 -14.55 3.84
CA SER A 112 -2.14 -14.10 3.37
C SER A 112 -2.13 -12.62 3.03
N THR A 113 -0.94 -12.01 3.06
CA THR A 113 -0.67 -10.69 2.47
C THR A 113 -0.51 -10.75 0.94
N THR A 114 -0.49 -11.95 0.36
CA THR A 114 -0.40 -12.16 -1.09
C THR A 114 -1.80 -12.25 -1.69
N GLY A 115 -1.96 -11.67 -2.86
CA GLY A 115 -3.22 -11.67 -3.58
C GLY A 115 -4.10 -10.46 -3.25
N ALA A 116 -4.40 -9.70 -4.29
CA ALA A 116 -5.40 -8.65 -4.24
C ALA A 116 -6.68 -9.17 -4.88
N GLU A 117 -7.77 -9.08 -4.16
CA GLU A 117 -9.09 -9.41 -4.69
C GLU A 117 -9.53 -8.29 -5.65
N ALA A 118 -9.90 -8.65 -6.87
CA ALA A 118 -10.23 -7.68 -7.92
C ALA A 118 -11.39 -6.73 -7.59
N HIS A 119 -12.24 -7.11 -6.62
CA HIS A 119 -13.37 -6.31 -6.18
C HIS A 119 -13.07 -5.43 -4.95
N LEU A 120 -11.89 -5.57 -4.33
CA LEU A 120 -11.47 -4.79 -3.17
C LEU A 120 -10.52 -3.64 -3.60
N PRO A 121 -10.53 -2.52 -2.87
CA PRO A 121 -9.64 -1.41 -3.16
C PRO A 121 -8.18 -1.79 -2.89
N PHE A 122 -7.36 -1.78 -3.94
CA PHE A 122 -5.92 -2.04 -3.85
C PHE A 122 -5.16 -0.72 -3.70
N GLY A 123 -4.26 -0.65 -2.75
CA GLY A 123 -3.36 0.49 -2.58
C GLY A 123 -2.81 0.60 -1.17
N GLY A 124 -1.70 1.28 -1.03
CA GLY A 124 -0.97 1.46 0.22
C GLY A 124 -1.26 2.79 0.92
N VAL A 125 -0.72 2.89 2.12
CA VAL A 125 -0.59 4.13 2.90
C VAL A 125 0.88 4.38 3.21
N LYS A 126 1.21 5.48 3.86
CA LYS A 126 2.60 5.91 4.13
C LYS A 126 3.41 5.96 2.82
N GLY A 127 4.64 5.45 2.80
CA GLY A 127 5.49 5.38 1.60
C GLY A 127 5.01 4.41 0.51
N SER A 128 4.01 3.58 0.79
CA SER A 128 3.49 2.60 -0.18
C SER A 128 2.34 3.11 -1.05
N GLY A 129 1.93 4.36 -0.94
CA GLY A 129 0.89 4.90 -1.79
C GLY A 129 0.58 6.36 -1.54
N ASN A 130 -0.08 6.98 -2.50
CA ASN A 130 -0.49 8.38 -2.50
C ASN A 130 -1.93 8.61 -1.99
N GLY A 131 -2.60 7.55 -1.52
CA GLY A 131 -3.99 7.60 -1.05
C GLY A 131 -5.03 7.15 -2.07
N THR A 132 -4.68 7.04 -3.37
CA THR A 132 -5.59 6.47 -4.37
C THR A 132 -5.77 4.97 -4.15
N ARG A 133 -6.84 4.43 -4.70
CA ARG A 133 -7.11 2.99 -4.68
C ARG A 133 -7.43 2.53 -6.09
N GLU A 134 -6.82 1.41 -6.48
CA GLU A 134 -7.13 0.71 -7.73
C GLU A 134 -8.02 -0.51 -7.42
N SER A 135 -8.56 -1.12 -8.45
CA SER A 135 -9.49 -2.24 -8.38
C SER A 135 -10.87 -1.89 -7.80
N GLY A 136 -11.85 -2.75 -8.08
CA GLY A 136 -13.23 -2.51 -7.72
C GLY A 136 -13.78 -1.21 -8.32
N ILE A 137 -14.77 -0.64 -7.67
CA ILE A 137 -15.41 0.60 -8.14
C ILE A 137 -14.49 1.83 -7.98
N TRP A 138 -13.48 1.77 -7.12
CA TRP A 138 -12.55 2.86 -6.85
C TRP A 138 -11.60 3.15 -8.03
N VAL A 139 -11.43 2.18 -8.95
CA VAL A 139 -10.65 2.38 -10.17
C VAL A 139 -11.21 3.52 -11.04
N ILE A 140 -12.51 3.74 -10.99
CA ILE A 140 -13.16 4.82 -11.73
C ILE A 140 -12.63 6.18 -11.28
N GLU A 141 -12.45 6.39 -9.97
CA GLU A 141 -11.88 7.63 -9.43
C GLU A 141 -10.40 7.79 -9.79
N ALA A 142 -9.63 6.68 -9.86
CA ALA A 142 -8.22 6.73 -10.22
C ALA A 142 -7.98 7.14 -11.69
N TYR A 143 -8.92 6.80 -12.60
CA TYR A 143 -8.80 7.07 -14.04
C TYR A 143 -9.76 8.14 -14.56
N SER A 144 -10.44 8.88 -13.69
CA SER A 144 -11.35 9.96 -14.07
C SER A 144 -11.18 11.17 -13.16
N TYR A 145 -11.77 12.27 -13.55
CA TYR A 145 -11.90 13.44 -12.69
C TYR A 145 -13.34 13.93 -12.70
N TRP A 146 -13.74 14.49 -11.58
CA TRP A 146 -15.06 15.09 -11.43
C TRP A 146 -15.11 16.43 -12.12
N HIS A 147 -16.10 16.62 -12.97
CA HIS A 147 -16.39 17.91 -13.62
C HIS A 147 -17.83 18.30 -13.31
N ALA A 148 -18.00 19.36 -12.54
CA ALA A 148 -19.30 19.93 -12.27
C ALA A 148 -19.70 20.88 -13.41
N VAL A 149 -20.83 20.62 -14.02
CA VAL A 149 -21.44 21.51 -15.04
C VAL A 149 -22.77 21.97 -14.50
N ASN A 150 -22.98 23.27 -14.48
CA ASN A 150 -24.26 23.88 -14.20
C ASN A 150 -24.72 24.57 -15.49
N ASP A 151 -25.75 24.03 -16.12
CA ASP A 151 -26.32 24.56 -17.34
C ASP A 151 -27.71 25.15 -17.02
N GLU A 152 -27.82 26.46 -17.03
CA GLU A 152 -29.04 27.20 -16.66
C GLU A 152 -29.75 27.68 -17.92
N LEU A 153 -30.89 27.07 -18.22
CA LEU A 153 -31.71 27.39 -19.40
C LEU A 153 -32.91 28.31 -19.10
N SER A 154 -33.10 28.69 -17.85
CA SER A 154 -34.25 29.55 -17.47
C SER A 154 -34.08 31.03 -17.88
N GLY A 155 -32.85 31.42 -18.26
CA GLY A 155 -32.49 32.81 -18.52
C GLY A 155 -32.36 33.66 -17.27
N LYS A 156 -32.34 33.05 -16.09
CA LYS A 156 -32.12 33.71 -14.81
C LYS A 156 -30.77 33.34 -14.24
N LEU A 157 -30.00 34.34 -13.81
CA LEU A 157 -28.77 34.09 -13.09
C LEU A 157 -29.09 33.55 -11.70
N GLN A 158 -28.68 32.31 -11.42
CA GLN A 158 -28.75 31.76 -10.09
C GLN A 158 -27.62 32.34 -9.25
N LEU A 159 -27.95 33.11 -8.26
CA LEU A 159 -26.98 33.68 -7.32
C LEU A 159 -26.58 32.59 -6.30
N ALA A 160 -25.29 32.29 -6.23
CA ALA A 160 -24.79 31.32 -5.29
C ALA A 160 -24.91 31.84 -3.85
N GLN A 161 -25.68 31.14 -3.03
CA GLN A 161 -25.66 31.20 -1.55
C GLN A 161 -26.06 32.57 -0.90
N MET A 162 -26.69 33.48 -1.63
CA MET A 162 -27.22 34.68 -1.04
C MET A 162 -28.67 34.82 -1.42
N ASP A 163 -29.57 34.89 -0.44
CA ASP A 163 -30.89 35.46 -0.60
C ASP A 163 -30.71 36.96 -0.86
N VAL A 164 -30.76 37.37 -2.12
CA VAL A 164 -30.79 38.78 -2.51
C VAL A 164 -32.16 39.03 -3.11
N ASP A 165 -32.92 39.88 -2.48
CA ASP A 165 -34.13 40.42 -3.06
C ASP A 165 -33.73 41.14 -4.35
N GLU A 166 -34.23 40.68 -5.49
CA GLU A 166 -34.19 41.25 -6.84
C GLU A 166 -32.88 41.97 -7.25
N ILE A 167 -32.07 41.32 -8.05
CA ILE A 167 -31.06 41.99 -8.87
C ILE A 167 -31.69 42.29 -10.23
N GLU A 168 -31.81 43.59 -10.58
CA GLU A 168 -32.11 44.00 -11.96
C GLU A 168 -31.01 43.53 -12.90
N MET A 169 -31.33 42.56 -13.73
CA MET A 169 -30.41 42.09 -14.79
C MET A 169 -30.38 43.14 -15.89
N VAL A 170 -29.23 43.73 -16.13
CA VAL A 170 -28.99 44.49 -17.36
C VAL A 170 -28.89 43.47 -18.49
N GLU A 171 -29.84 43.51 -19.45
CA GLU A 171 -29.75 42.69 -20.66
C GLU A 171 -28.49 43.07 -21.45
N ALA A 172 -27.46 42.23 -21.36
CA ALA A 172 -26.33 42.31 -22.25
C ALA A 172 -26.64 41.45 -23.49
N GLU A 173 -26.87 42.06 -24.62
CA GLU A 173 -26.92 41.35 -25.89
C GLU A 173 -25.54 40.79 -26.18
N VAL A 174 -25.38 39.47 -25.98
CA VAL A 174 -24.16 38.75 -26.38
C VAL A 174 -24.29 38.34 -27.85
N ASP A 175 -23.51 38.97 -28.71
CA ASP A 175 -23.40 38.55 -30.10
C ASP A 175 -22.51 37.30 -30.22
N TRP A 176 -23.13 36.14 -30.18
CA TRP A 176 -22.49 34.82 -30.26
C TRP A 176 -21.71 34.57 -31.57
N LYS A 177 -21.97 35.42 -32.62
CA LYS A 177 -21.24 35.29 -33.89
C LYS A 177 -19.82 35.86 -33.81
N GLN A 178 -19.51 36.63 -32.79
CA GLN A 178 -18.15 37.15 -32.55
C GLN A 178 -17.26 36.22 -31.72
N LEU A 179 -17.82 35.10 -31.20
CA LEU A 179 -17.11 34.11 -30.36
C LEU A 179 -16.81 32.79 -31.11
N ALA A 180 -17.10 32.70 -32.39
CA ALA A 180 -16.83 31.52 -33.22
C ALA A 180 -15.55 31.65 -34.03
#